data_55b6bced68f33e7d2d09f5dada3baaeb
#
_entry.id   55b6bced68f33e7d2d09f5dada3baaeb
#
_cell.length_a   1.000
_cell.length_b   1.000
_cell.length_c   1.000
_cell.angle_alpha   90.00
_cell.angle_beta   90.00
_cell.angle_gamma   90.00
#
_symmetry.space_group_name_H-M   'P 1'
#
loop_
_entity.id
_entity.type
_entity.pdbx_description
1 polymer ?
#
loop_
_entity_poly.entity_id
_entity_poly.type
_entity_poly.pdbx_seq_one_letter_code
_entity_poly.pdbx_strand_id
1 'polypeptide(L)'
;MSAFTDSVEKVAAALENNSKKFEELDSVAGDGDLGITAGNIAKGLRAGAAGATGDLKADLMLIGREIAKFAPSTFGTLFATGFIRASAAVADGDALKNTQLAVTAAFDGIAARGKAALGERTLLDALHPASVALNGATDLQSGLNAAATGARAGVTATASMAP
;
A
#
# COMPACT_ATOMS: atom_id res chain seq x y z
N MET A 1 9.22 -17.71 10.84
CA MET A 1 9.03 -16.31 10.40
C MET A 1 7.99 -15.69 11.30
N SER A 2 8.00 -14.37 11.49
CA SER A 2 6.96 -13.70 12.29
C SER A 2 5.68 -13.51 11.46
N ALA A 3 4.53 -13.31 12.11
CA ALA A 3 3.27 -13.01 11.40
C ALA A 3 3.40 -11.77 10.49
N PHE A 4 4.25 -10.82 10.88
CA PHE A 4 4.56 -9.63 10.07
C PHE A 4 5.29 -10.01 8.78
N THR A 5 6.39 -10.77 8.86
CA THR A 5 7.16 -11.17 7.67
C THR A 5 6.35 -12.08 6.74
N ASP A 6 5.50 -12.95 7.30
CA ASP A 6 4.59 -13.79 6.51
C ASP A 6 3.54 -12.95 5.76
N SER A 7 3.03 -11.90 6.40
CA SER A 7 2.08 -10.98 5.76
C SER A 7 2.74 -10.18 4.65
N VAL A 8 3.96 -9.67 4.87
CA VAL A 8 4.74 -8.96 3.85
C VAL A 8 5.03 -9.87 2.65
N GLU A 9 5.41 -11.13 2.87
CA GLU A 9 5.63 -12.10 1.79
C GLU A 9 4.38 -12.35 0.96
N LYS A 10 3.20 -12.49 1.60
CA LYS A 10 1.93 -12.64 0.87
C LYS A 10 1.63 -11.44 -0.04
N VAL A 11 1.90 -10.23 0.44
CA VAL A 11 1.73 -9.01 -0.38
C VAL A 11 2.73 -8.97 -1.53
N ALA A 12 4.00 -9.28 -1.26
CA ALA A 12 5.03 -9.32 -2.29
C ALA A 12 4.70 -10.34 -3.39
N ALA A 13 4.32 -11.56 -3.00
CA ALA A 13 3.89 -12.59 -3.93
C ALA A 13 2.64 -12.19 -4.74
N ALA A 14 1.67 -11.52 -4.12
CA ALA A 14 0.49 -11.02 -4.82
C ALA A 14 0.84 -9.97 -5.87
N LEU A 15 1.78 -9.06 -5.59
CA LEU A 15 2.26 -8.08 -6.56
C LEU A 15 2.95 -8.75 -7.75
N GLU A 16 3.84 -9.71 -7.51
CA GLU A 16 4.53 -10.45 -8.58
C GLU A 16 3.57 -11.29 -9.43
N ASN A 17 2.66 -12.03 -8.80
CA ASN A 17 1.69 -12.87 -9.50
C ASN A 17 0.73 -12.07 -10.38
N ASN A 18 0.53 -10.79 -10.10
CA ASN A 18 -0.32 -9.90 -10.88
C ASN A 18 0.48 -8.95 -11.78
N SER A 19 1.81 -9.04 -11.85
CA SER A 19 2.65 -8.10 -12.60
C SER A 19 2.25 -7.98 -14.07
N LYS A 20 1.98 -9.12 -14.73
CA LYS A 20 1.53 -9.13 -16.13
C LYS A 20 0.17 -8.41 -16.30
N LYS A 21 -0.76 -8.61 -15.38
CA LYS A 21 -2.05 -7.92 -15.41
C LYS A 21 -1.89 -6.41 -15.21
N PHE A 22 -0.96 -5.98 -14.35
CA PHE A 22 -0.66 -4.56 -14.16
C PHE A 22 -0.04 -3.94 -15.42
N GLU A 23 0.87 -4.64 -16.09
CA GLU A 23 1.43 -4.24 -17.38
C GLU A 23 0.32 -4.08 -18.43
N GLU A 24 -0.57 -5.08 -18.58
CA GLU A 24 -1.69 -5.05 -19.53
C GLU A 24 -2.64 -3.87 -19.26
N LEU A 25 -2.98 -3.61 -17.99
CA LEU A 25 -3.87 -2.51 -17.62
C LEU A 25 -3.23 -1.14 -17.84
N ASP A 26 -1.95 -1.01 -17.51
CA ASP A 26 -1.20 0.23 -17.67
C ASP A 26 -0.96 0.55 -19.15
N SER A 27 -0.69 -0.44 -19.98
CA SER A 27 -0.47 -0.27 -21.43
C SER A 27 -1.68 0.31 -22.18
N VAL A 28 -2.87 0.35 -21.56
CA VAL A 28 -4.07 0.96 -22.15
C VAL A 28 -4.02 2.50 -22.10
N ALA A 29 -3.41 3.08 -21.07
CA ALA A 29 -3.41 4.52 -20.84
C ALA A 29 -2.03 5.08 -20.41
N GLY A 30 -1.06 4.21 -20.14
CA GLY A 30 0.30 4.52 -19.71
C GLY A 30 1.35 3.91 -20.63
N ASP A 31 2.56 3.75 -20.11
CA ASP A 31 3.72 3.19 -20.83
C ASP A 31 3.93 1.67 -20.58
N GLY A 32 3.06 1.04 -19.79
CA GLY A 32 3.10 -0.39 -19.52
C GLY A 32 4.16 -0.82 -18.50
N ASP A 33 4.73 0.09 -17.73
CA ASP A 33 5.82 -0.21 -16.80
C ASP A 33 5.35 -0.61 -15.38
N LEU A 34 4.05 -0.53 -15.10
CA LEU A 34 3.50 -0.80 -13.76
C LEU A 34 3.75 -2.25 -13.30
N GLY A 35 3.80 -3.20 -14.23
CA GLY A 35 4.16 -4.59 -13.92
C GLY A 35 5.59 -4.73 -13.39
N ILE A 36 6.54 -4.03 -14.03
CA ILE A 36 7.95 -3.98 -13.60
C ILE A 36 8.05 -3.29 -12.23
N THR A 37 7.36 -2.17 -12.07
CA THR A 37 7.31 -1.43 -10.80
C THR A 37 6.75 -2.29 -9.67
N ALA A 38 5.67 -3.06 -9.90
CA ALA A 38 5.09 -3.98 -8.91
C ALA A 38 6.10 -5.06 -8.47
N GLY A 39 6.81 -5.67 -9.41
CA GLY A 39 7.89 -6.62 -9.12
C GLY A 39 9.03 -5.99 -8.31
N ASN A 40 9.41 -4.76 -8.60
CA ASN A 40 10.42 -4.03 -7.85
C ASN A 40 9.96 -3.65 -6.45
N ILE A 41 8.69 -3.27 -6.27
CA ILE A 41 8.10 -3.07 -4.94
C ILE A 41 8.14 -4.38 -4.13
N ALA A 42 7.80 -5.52 -4.75
CA ALA A 42 7.88 -6.83 -4.10
C ALA A 42 9.29 -7.16 -3.60
N LYS A 43 10.34 -6.85 -4.39
CA LYS A 43 11.74 -6.98 -3.96
C LYS A 43 12.05 -6.09 -2.75
N GLY A 44 11.61 -4.84 -2.76
CA GLY A 44 11.77 -3.90 -1.65
C GLY A 44 11.06 -4.37 -0.38
N LEU A 45 9.85 -4.90 -0.50
CA LEU A 45 9.10 -5.51 0.60
C LEU A 45 9.89 -6.65 1.25
N ARG A 46 10.40 -7.59 0.46
CA ARG A 46 11.19 -8.73 0.96
C ARG A 46 12.51 -8.28 1.60
N ALA A 47 13.21 -7.33 0.96
CA ALA A 47 14.46 -6.79 1.51
C ALA A 47 14.22 -6.12 2.89
N GLY A 48 13.15 -5.34 3.02
CA GLY A 48 12.78 -4.75 4.30
C GLY A 48 12.37 -5.79 5.34
N ALA A 49 11.56 -6.78 4.94
CA ALA A 49 11.14 -7.86 5.84
C ALA A 49 12.31 -8.74 6.34
N ALA A 50 13.34 -8.94 5.51
CA ALA A 50 14.54 -9.69 5.89
C ALA A 50 15.34 -9.01 7.00
N GLY A 51 15.26 -7.68 7.12
CA GLY A 51 15.89 -6.90 8.19
C GLY A 51 14.96 -6.57 9.36
N ALA A 52 13.74 -7.13 9.40
CA ALA A 52 12.76 -6.82 10.43
C ALA A 52 13.25 -7.21 11.83
N THR A 53 13.06 -6.33 12.79
CA THR A 53 13.52 -6.45 14.17
C THR A 53 12.41 -6.83 15.14
N GLY A 54 11.15 -6.71 14.71
CA GLY A 54 9.95 -6.86 15.53
C GLY A 54 9.45 -5.54 16.13
N ASP A 55 10.18 -4.44 15.94
CA ASP A 55 9.70 -3.09 16.20
C ASP A 55 8.93 -2.61 14.97
N LEU A 56 7.60 -2.54 15.06
CA LEU A 56 6.73 -2.21 13.95
C LEU A 56 7.09 -0.89 13.28
N LYS A 57 7.47 0.11 14.07
CA LYS A 57 7.86 1.43 13.56
C LYS A 57 9.15 1.35 12.74
N ALA A 58 10.18 0.70 13.28
CA ALA A 58 11.45 0.50 12.59
C ALA A 58 11.28 -0.36 11.34
N ASP A 59 10.48 -1.42 11.42
CA ASP A 59 10.25 -2.37 10.35
C ASP A 59 9.49 -1.72 9.18
N LEU A 60 8.45 -0.91 9.44
CA LEU A 60 7.74 -0.16 8.41
C LEU A 60 8.65 0.90 7.75
N MET A 61 9.50 1.58 8.53
CA MET A 61 10.47 2.53 7.99
C MET A 61 11.48 1.83 7.09
N LEU A 62 11.98 0.68 7.50
CA LEU A 62 12.93 -0.11 6.71
C LEU A 62 12.31 -0.55 5.39
N ILE A 63 11.09 -1.10 5.42
CA ILE A 63 10.35 -1.46 4.21
C ILE A 63 10.22 -0.27 3.26
N GLY A 64 9.80 0.89 3.76
CA GLY A 64 9.66 2.08 2.92
C GLY A 64 10.96 2.50 2.26
N ARG A 65 12.09 2.43 2.98
CA ARG A 65 13.42 2.72 2.43
C ARG A 65 13.85 1.72 1.36
N GLU A 66 13.63 0.44 1.59
CA GLU A 66 13.99 -0.59 0.62
C GLU A 66 13.11 -0.50 -0.64
N ILE A 67 11.81 -0.24 -0.52
CA ILE A 67 10.95 0.02 -1.69
C ILE A 67 11.49 1.21 -2.50
N ALA A 68 11.87 2.32 -1.85
CA ALA A 68 12.43 3.48 -2.55
C ALA A 68 13.71 3.17 -3.32
N LYS A 69 14.53 2.23 -2.86
CA LYS A 69 15.75 1.78 -3.56
C LYS A 69 15.44 0.90 -4.76
N PHE A 70 14.52 -0.06 -4.60
CA PHE A 70 14.22 -1.05 -5.64
C PHE A 70 13.27 -0.54 -6.71
N ALA A 71 12.34 0.36 -6.36
CA ALA A 71 11.29 0.88 -7.24
C ALA A 71 11.39 2.42 -7.41
N PRO A 72 12.42 2.94 -8.10
CA PRO A 72 12.61 4.39 -8.27
C PRO A 72 11.71 4.96 -9.40
N SER A 73 10.41 4.68 -9.33
CA SER A 73 9.36 5.22 -10.19
C SER A 73 8.44 6.15 -9.41
N THR A 74 7.54 6.88 -10.08
CA THR A 74 6.52 7.71 -9.42
C THR A 74 5.67 6.86 -8.49
N PHE A 75 5.12 5.74 -8.99
CA PHE A 75 4.27 4.85 -8.20
C PHE A 75 5.04 4.22 -7.04
N GLY A 76 6.26 3.70 -7.29
CA GLY A 76 7.11 3.14 -6.24
C GLY A 76 7.46 4.15 -5.15
N THR A 77 7.71 5.40 -5.54
CA THR A 77 7.98 6.50 -4.59
C THR A 77 6.76 6.83 -3.73
N LEU A 78 5.54 6.82 -4.30
CA LEU A 78 4.31 7.02 -3.54
C LEU A 78 4.07 5.85 -2.59
N PHE A 79 4.29 4.62 -3.04
CA PHE A 79 4.15 3.43 -2.22
C PHE A 79 5.13 3.42 -1.03
N ALA A 80 6.40 3.75 -1.28
CA ALA A 80 7.43 3.93 -0.24
C ALA A 80 7.02 5.03 0.77
N THR A 81 6.47 6.14 0.28
CA THR A 81 5.98 7.23 1.13
C THR A 81 4.88 6.76 2.07
N GLY A 82 3.96 5.92 1.59
CA GLY A 82 2.93 5.31 2.43
C GLY A 82 3.52 4.57 3.63
N PHE A 83 4.51 3.70 3.42
CA PHE A 83 5.19 2.97 4.50
C PHE A 83 5.95 3.89 5.47
N ILE A 84 6.66 4.89 4.96
CA ILE A 84 7.39 5.87 5.78
C ILE A 84 6.43 6.68 6.65
N ARG A 85 5.28 7.09 6.12
CA ARG A 85 4.26 7.80 6.90
C ARG A 85 3.57 6.89 7.90
N ALA A 86 3.26 5.66 7.51
CA ALA A 86 2.74 4.64 8.42
C ALA A 86 3.67 4.42 9.62
N SER A 87 4.99 4.32 9.38
CA SER A 87 5.97 4.14 10.46
C SER A 87 5.96 5.29 11.47
N ALA A 88 5.71 6.52 11.03
CA ALA A 88 5.65 7.67 11.92
C ALA A 88 4.36 7.71 12.77
N ALA A 89 3.30 7.05 12.32
CA ALA A 89 1.97 7.09 12.95
C ALA A 89 1.73 5.94 13.94
N VAL A 90 2.42 4.80 13.78
CA VAL A 90 2.24 3.67 14.69
C VAL A 90 2.93 3.91 16.03
N ALA A 91 2.36 3.33 17.09
CA ALA A 91 2.86 3.43 18.47
C ALA A 91 2.71 2.07 19.16
N ASP A 92 3.17 1.98 20.41
CA ASP A 92 2.91 0.82 21.24
C ASP A 92 1.41 0.63 21.44
N GLY A 93 0.92 -0.59 21.28
CA GLY A 93 -0.48 -0.89 21.56
C GLY A 93 -1.13 -1.90 20.63
N ASP A 94 -2.44 -1.75 20.48
CA ASP A 94 -3.35 -2.63 19.78
C ASP A 94 -3.08 -2.69 18.26
N ALA A 95 -3.11 -3.90 17.71
CA ALA A 95 -2.86 -4.15 16.30
C ALA A 95 -3.91 -3.49 15.37
N LEU A 96 -5.20 -3.47 15.76
CA LEU A 96 -6.23 -2.78 15.00
C LEU A 96 -5.94 -1.28 14.94
N LYS A 97 -5.68 -0.67 16.09
CA LYS A 97 -5.40 0.77 16.18
C LYS A 97 -4.19 1.16 15.36
N ASN A 98 -3.11 0.39 15.46
CA ASN A 98 -1.91 0.63 14.67
C ASN A 98 -2.17 0.47 13.15
N THR A 99 -2.99 -0.50 12.74
CA THR A 99 -3.35 -0.66 11.33
C THR A 99 -4.19 0.53 10.83
N GLN A 100 -5.15 1.01 11.63
CA GLN A 100 -5.95 2.20 11.32
C GLN A 100 -5.06 3.44 11.15
N LEU A 101 -4.16 3.69 12.10
CA LEU A 101 -3.22 4.81 12.06
C LEU A 101 -2.28 4.72 10.85
N ALA A 102 -1.73 3.54 10.60
CA ALA A 102 -0.81 3.28 9.49
C ALA A 102 -1.47 3.56 8.13
N VAL A 103 -2.67 3.02 7.89
CA VAL A 103 -3.39 3.19 6.62
C VAL A 103 -3.83 4.64 6.42
N THR A 104 -4.31 5.30 7.47
CA THR A 104 -4.68 6.73 7.40
C THR A 104 -3.45 7.60 7.08
N ALA A 105 -2.34 7.41 7.78
CA ALA A 105 -1.12 8.17 7.53
C ALA A 105 -0.51 7.88 6.16
N ALA A 106 -0.63 6.65 5.67
CA ALA A 106 -0.22 6.30 4.31
C ALA A 106 -1.05 7.05 3.27
N PHE A 107 -2.38 7.07 3.42
CA PHE A 107 -3.28 7.84 2.55
C PHE A 107 -2.90 9.31 2.52
N ASP A 108 -2.81 9.96 3.68
CA ASP A 108 -2.47 11.39 3.79
C ASP A 108 -1.10 11.70 3.18
N GLY A 109 -0.12 10.85 3.45
CA GLY A 109 1.23 11.02 2.92
C GLY A 109 1.32 10.87 1.40
N ILE A 110 0.60 9.91 0.85
CA ILE A 110 0.53 9.68 -0.60
C ILE A 110 -0.20 10.83 -1.28
N ALA A 111 -1.34 11.28 -0.74
CA ALA A 111 -2.09 12.41 -1.26
C ALA A 111 -1.23 13.69 -1.28
N ALA A 112 -0.58 14.01 -0.17
CA ALA A 112 0.27 15.19 -0.06
C ALA A 112 1.47 15.16 -1.03
N ARG A 113 2.10 13.99 -1.21
CA ARG A 113 3.25 13.84 -2.09
C ARG A 113 2.86 13.80 -3.57
N GLY A 114 1.79 13.09 -3.90
CA GLY A 114 1.29 12.95 -5.27
C GLY A 114 0.57 14.20 -5.76
N LYS A 115 0.17 15.08 -4.86
CA LYS A 115 -0.66 16.27 -5.15
C LYS A 115 -1.94 15.92 -5.92
N ALA A 116 -2.45 14.72 -5.67
CA ALA A 116 -3.68 14.22 -6.27
C ALA A 116 -4.84 14.31 -5.28
N ALA A 117 -6.05 14.44 -5.79
CA ALA A 117 -7.30 14.45 -5.05
C ALA A 117 -8.13 13.18 -5.34
N LEU A 118 -9.17 12.96 -4.53
CA LEU A 118 -10.16 11.92 -4.81
C LEU A 118 -10.95 12.29 -6.08
N GLY A 119 -11.27 11.27 -6.88
CA GLY A 119 -11.97 11.44 -8.16
C GLY A 119 -11.03 11.65 -9.36
N GLU A 120 -9.73 11.66 -9.16
CA GLU A 120 -8.73 11.83 -10.22
C GLU A 120 -8.21 10.49 -10.77
N ARG A 121 -8.92 9.39 -10.49
CA ARG A 121 -8.59 8.04 -10.96
C ARG A 121 -7.17 7.61 -10.58
N THR A 122 -6.86 7.73 -9.29
CA THR A 122 -5.57 7.37 -8.73
C THR A 122 -5.69 6.25 -7.70
N LEU A 123 -4.55 5.80 -7.15
CA LEU A 123 -4.58 4.84 -6.05
C LEU A 123 -5.31 5.37 -4.80
N LEU A 124 -5.49 6.69 -4.68
CA LEU A 124 -6.24 7.29 -3.57
C LEU A 124 -7.72 6.91 -3.58
N ASP A 125 -8.30 6.72 -4.77
CA ASP A 125 -9.69 6.32 -4.93
C ASP A 125 -9.98 4.89 -4.44
N ALA A 126 -8.96 4.05 -4.36
CA ALA A 126 -9.04 2.74 -3.72
C ALA A 126 -8.65 2.79 -2.24
N LEU A 127 -7.62 3.57 -1.89
CA LEU A 127 -7.08 3.61 -0.54
C LEU A 127 -7.98 4.35 0.45
N HIS A 128 -8.67 5.41 0.01
CA HIS A 128 -9.61 6.16 0.84
C HIS A 128 -10.77 5.30 1.36
N PRO A 129 -11.58 4.64 0.50
CA PRO A 129 -12.68 3.80 1.01
C PRO A 129 -12.18 2.61 1.82
N ALA A 130 -10.98 2.09 1.56
CA ALA A 130 -10.35 1.09 2.40
C ALA A 130 -10.05 1.63 3.80
N SER A 131 -9.46 2.82 3.89
CA SER A 131 -9.17 3.49 5.16
C SER A 131 -10.44 3.79 5.96
N VAL A 132 -11.47 4.30 5.32
CA VAL A 132 -12.77 4.60 5.96
C VAL A 132 -13.39 3.33 6.54
N ALA A 133 -13.44 2.25 5.75
CA ALA A 133 -14.01 0.98 6.18
C ALA A 133 -13.22 0.36 7.36
N LEU A 134 -11.88 0.42 7.30
CA LEU A 134 -11.01 -0.04 8.38
C LEU A 134 -11.22 0.75 9.67
N ASN A 135 -11.36 2.07 9.58
CA ASN A 135 -11.56 2.94 10.75
C ASN A 135 -12.91 2.72 11.45
N GLY A 136 -13.91 2.19 10.75
CA GLY A 136 -15.19 1.79 11.34
C GLY A 136 -15.21 0.43 12.04
N ALA A 137 -14.11 -0.34 11.97
CA ALA A 137 -14.06 -1.70 12.51
C ALA A 137 -13.75 -1.73 14.02
N THR A 138 -14.22 -2.79 14.67
CA THR A 138 -14.02 -3.06 16.11
C THR A 138 -13.02 -4.20 16.37
N ASP A 139 -12.66 -4.97 15.35
CA ASP A 139 -11.60 -5.99 15.40
C ASP A 139 -10.79 -6.00 14.12
N LEU A 140 -9.55 -6.49 14.19
CA LEU A 140 -8.58 -6.44 13.09
C LEU A 140 -9.06 -7.25 11.87
N GLN A 141 -9.60 -8.45 12.08
CA GLN A 141 -9.96 -9.34 10.97
C GLN A 141 -11.13 -8.79 10.17
N SER A 142 -12.18 -8.33 10.84
CA SER A 142 -13.32 -7.68 10.18
C SER A 142 -12.89 -6.38 9.50
N GLY A 143 -12.00 -5.61 10.15
CA GLY A 143 -11.43 -4.38 9.60
C GLY A 143 -10.66 -4.58 8.30
N LEU A 144 -9.80 -5.59 8.24
CA LEU A 144 -9.04 -5.93 7.03
C LEU A 144 -9.97 -6.40 5.90
N ASN A 145 -11.00 -7.20 6.21
CA ASN A 145 -12.00 -7.64 5.24
C ASN A 145 -12.82 -6.44 4.70
N ALA A 146 -13.23 -5.55 5.58
CA ALA A 146 -13.95 -4.33 5.21
C ALA A 146 -13.08 -3.40 4.35
N ALA A 147 -11.81 -3.22 4.71
CA ALA A 147 -10.86 -2.44 3.92
C ALA A 147 -10.67 -3.01 2.51
N ALA A 148 -10.51 -4.33 2.38
CA ALA A 148 -10.41 -4.99 1.07
C ALA A 148 -11.67 -4.79 0.22
N THR A 149 -12.84 -4.84 0.83
CA THR A 149 -14.12 -4.58 0.17
C THR A 149 -14.23 -3.12 -0.26
N GLY A 150 -13.87 -2.19 0.63
CA GLY A 150 -13.84 -0.75 0.35
C GLY A 150 -12.89 -0.42 -0.81
N ALA A 151 -11.69 -0.99 -0.82
CA ALA A 151 -10.74 -0.81 -1.92
C ALA A 151 -11.31 -1.24 -3.27
N ARG A 152 -11.96 -2.43 -3.33
CA ARG A 152 -12.59 -2.93 -4.56
C ARG A 152 -13.74 -2.02 -5.02
N ALA A 153 -14.55 -1.52 -4.10
CA ALA A 153 -15.62 -0.57 -4.41
C ALA A 153 -15.05 0.73 -5.01
N GLY A 154 -13.96 1.25 -4.43
CA GLY A 154 -13.24 2.40 -4.96
C GLY A 154 -12.73 2.17 -6.38
N VAL A 155 -12.07 1.04 -6.63
CA VAL A 155 -11.62 0.67 -7.99
C VAL A 155 -12.80 0.59 -8.97
N THR A 156 -13.92 0.00 -8.57
CA THR A 156 -15.11 -0.08 -9.43
C THR A 156 -15.66 1.31 -9.75
N ALA A 157 -15.68 2.22 -8.78
CA ALA A 157 -16.13 3.60 -8.98
C ALA A 157 -15.27 4.37 -9.97
N THR A 158 -13.95 4.05 -10.07
CA THR A 158 -13.05 4.74 -11.02
C THR A 158 -13.36 4.42 -12.49
N ALA A 159 -14.13 3.38 -12.79
CA ALA A 159 -14.46 2.98 -14.17
C ALA A 159 -15.21 4.10 -14.93
N SER A 160 -15.95 4.95 -14.23
CA SER A 160 -16.70 6.08 -14.80
C SER A 160 -15.93 7.42 -14.73
N MET A 161 -14.72 7.44 -14.15
CA MET A 161 -13.92 8.66 -14.04
C MET A 161 -13.14 8.89 -15.34
N ALA A 162 -12.94 10.16 -15.70
CA ALA A 162 -12.02 10.51 -16.78
C ALA A 162 -10.57 10.12 -16.40
N PRO A 163 -9.75 9.67 -17.36
CA PRO A 163 -8.34 9.42 -17.13
C PRO A 163 -7.57 10.70 -16.85
#